data_b74c8aae137249b3aed612c3b7e3fdec
#
_entry.id   b74c8aae137249b3aed612c3b7e3fdec
#
_cell.length_a   1.000
_cell.length_b   1.000
_cell.length_c   1.000
_cell.angle_alpha   90.00
_cell.angle_beta   90.00
_cell.angle_gamma   90.00
#
_symmetry.space_group_name_H-M   'P 1'
#
loop_
_entity.id
_entity.type
_entity.pdbx_description
1 polymer ?
#
loop_
_entity_poly.entity_id
_entity_poly.type
_entity_poly.pdbx_seq_one_letter_code
_entity_poly.pdbx_strand_id
1 'polypeptide(L)'
;MLTPAAWSYWVGITREARPDTRFLTNTLLGGINLGNSKVKTSPIEDIKYDFYRKPQALAPMRGFHDEAVKLNQEDSREQRTIAIPSIPMEEDAGIRQAYDAVPAPMEDIRASAKRLNSVVKGQIADKLTGMKGLVARRIEYLLADIVEDGKISYDDGVYSYSHDFELEASFFFNAAKKWDVADADIIKDLRLWRKKYAKHTGMLPTMLICGENVADFLVYSDALKQRLDNYKVANWGNLDPSFKPSELGERILTLPGIGEMYSYYGQYDDATGTRKTYLDPDRVYMIAPQSFQLYYGSIYSTLFGNNPVKQTDVLTYVEEKQNHKGYKIYYETKPIPIVTNPYAVMSIKVL
;
A
#
# COMPACT_ATOMS: atom_id res chain seq x y z
N MET A 1 8.83 -35.12 -9.11
CA MET A 1 7.50 -34.48 -9.26
C MET A 1 7.19 -33.80 -7.94
N LEU A 2 6.95 -32.49 -7.98
CA LEU A 2 6.50 -31.74 -6.81
C LEU A 2 5.08 -32.21 -6.45
N THR A 3 4.94 -32.75 -5.26
CA THR A 3 3.62 -33.13 -4.73
C THR A 3 2.84 -31.89 -4.30
N PRO A 4 1.50 -31.89 -4.37
CA PRO A 4 0.68 -30.77 -3.87
C PRO A 4 1.00 -30.35 -2.42
N ALA A 5 1.52 -31.26 -1.61
CA ALA A 5 1.98 -31.00 -0.25
C ALA A 5 3.25 -30.13 -0.19
N ALA A 6 4.10 -30.16 -1.20
CA ALA A 6 5.35 -29.41 -1.19
C ALA A 6 5.14 -27.91 -1.45
N TRP A 7 4.22 -27.54 -2.36
CA TRP A 7 3.94 -26.13 -2.59
C TRP A 7 3.23 -25.47 -1.38
N SER A 8 2.30 -26.17 -0.72
CA SER A 8 1.61 -25.63 0.46
C SER A 8 2.57 -25.33 1.61
N TYR A 9 3.63 -26.10 1.77
CA TYR A 9 4.69 -25.87 2.73
C TYR A 9 5.42 -24.55 2.46
N TRP A 10 5.83 -24.30 1.21
CA TRP A 10 6.52 -23.06 0.85
C TRP A 10 5.62 -21.82 0.92
N VAL A 11 4.36 -21.96 0.52
CA VAL A 11 3.35 -20.92 0.71
C VAL A 11 3.17 -20.59 2.20
N GLY A 12 3.16 -21.61 3.08
CA GLY A 12 3.11 -21.42 4.53
C GLY A 12 4.28 -20.58 5.04
N ILE A 13 5.51 -20.93 4.67
CA ILE A 13 6.72 -20.18 5.02
C ILE A 13 6.63 -18.72 4.53
N THR A 14 6.20 -18.52 3.27
CA THR A 14 6.05 -17.18 2.69
C THR A 14 5.02 -16.34 3.44
N ARG A 15 3.92 -16.93 3.87
CA ARG A 15 2.87 -16.22 4.64
C ARG A 15 3.32 -15.86 6.04
N GLU A 16 4.07 -16.74 6.70
CA GLU A 16 4.64 -16.52 8.04
C GLU A 16 5.78 -15.50 8.03
N ALA A 17 6.48 -15.34 6.89
CA ALA A 17 7.51 -14.32 6.75
C ALA A 17 6.90 -12.94 7.05
N ARG A 18 7.51 -12.21 7.99
CA ARG A 18 7.06 -10.86 8.32
C ARG A 18 7.26 -9.97 7.10
N PRO A 19 6.20 -9.36 6.56
CA PRO A 19 6.36 -8.41 5.47
C PRO A 19 7.17 -7.22 5.99
N ASP A 20 7.94 -6.64 5.09
CA ASP A 20 8.52 -5.32 5.30
C ASP A 20 7.35 -4.35 5.53
N THR A 21 7.22 -3.81 6.73
CA THR A 21 6.10 -2.91 7.06
C THR A 21 6.29 -1.60 6.33
N ARG A 22 5.30 -1.23 5.52
CA ARG A 22 5.30 -0.01 4.74
C ARG A 22 4.21 0.93 5.24
N PHE A 23 4.53 2.21 5.30
CA PHE A 23 3.66 3.22 5.93
C PHE A 23 2.30 3.34 5.25
N LEU A 24 2.26 3.56 3.91
CA LEU A 24 1.00 3.68 3.18
C LEU A 24 0.20 2.37 3.21
N THR A 25 0.88 1.24 3.00
CA THR A 25 0.26 -0.09 3.06
C THR A 25 -0.39 -0.35 4.41
N ASN A 26 0.29 -0.05 5.51
CA ASN A 26 -0.27 -0.24 6.85
C ASN A 26 -1.40 0.76 7.15
N THR A 27 -1.21 2.01 6.78
CA THR A 27 -2.13 3.09 7.13
C THR A 27 -3.41 3.06 6.30
N LEU A 28 -3.29 2.81 5.00
CA LEU A 28 -4.42 2.79 4.07
C LEU A 28 -5.12 1.44 4.04
N LEU A 29 -4.36 0.34 4.06
CA LEU A 29 -4.89 -1.02 3.94
C LEU A 29 -4.97 -1.76 5.27
N GLY A 30 -4.14 -1.42 6.26
CA GLY A 30 -3.99 -2.18 7.50
C GLY A 30 -3.14 -3.44 7.32
N GLY A 31 -2.33 -3.52 6.24
CA GLY A 31 -1.46 -4.64 5.87
C GLY A 31 -1.92 -5.40 4.64
N ILE A 32 -1.08 -6.31 4.16
CA ILE A 32 -1.26 -7.06 2.90
C ILE A 32 -1.76 -8.51 3.09
N ASN A 33 -2.00 -8.95 4.32
CA ASN A 33 -2.35 -10.34 4.61
C ASN A 33 -3.85 -10.60 4.38
N LEU A 34 -4.20 -11.80 3.89
CA LEU A 34 -5.58 -12.23 3.62
C LEU A 34 -6.53 -12.22 4.83
N GLY A 35 -6.03 -12.14 6.05
CA GLY A 35 -6.86 -12.00 7.27
C GLY A 35 -7.44 -10.59 7.47
N ASN A 36 -7.01 -9.61 6.69
CA ASN A 36 -7.46 -8.23 6.79
C ASN A 36 -8.77 -8.04 6.01
N SER A 37 -9.74 -7.33 6.58
CA SER A 37 -11.05 -7.04 5.95
C SER A 37 -10.96 -6.23 4.66
N LYS A 38 -9.89 -5.46 4.48
CA LYS A 38 -9.62 -4.68 3.26
C LYS A 38 -8.92 -5.48 2.17
N VAL A 39 -8.45 -6.70 2.45
CA VAL A 39 -7.75 -7.57 1.52
C VAL A 39 -8.71 -8.64 1.01
N LYS A 40 -8.91 -8.69 -0.29
CA LYS A 40 -9.85 -9.58 -0.95
C LYS A 40 -9.17 -10.40 -2.04
N THR A 41 -9.75 -11.52 -2.40
CA THR A 41 -9.32 -12.34 -3.55
C THR A 41 -10.41 -12.34 -4.61
N SER A 42 -10.01 -12.32 -5.88
CA SER A 42 -10.94 -12.42 -7.01
C SER A 42 -10.85 -13.80 -7.66
N PRO A 43 -11.99 -14.38 -8.09
CA PRO A 43 -12.00 -15.62 -8.87
C PRO A 43 -11.61 -15.43 -10.35
N ILE A 44 -11.58 -14.21 -10.81
CA ILE A 44 -11.34 -13.82 -12.21
C ILE A 44 -10.18 -12.83 -12.31
N GLU A 45 -9.57 -12.70 -13.49
CA GLU A 45 -8.46 -11.77 -13.74
C GLU A 45 -8.91 -10.32 -13.75
N ASP A 46 -10.10 -10.06 -14.29
CA ASP A 46 -10.69 -8.73 -14.32
C ASP A 46 -11.58 -8.53 -13.10
N ILE A 47 -11.15 -7.68 -12.18
CA ILE A 47 -11.94 -7.37 -11.00
C ILE A 47 -13.00 -6.33 -11.33
N LYS A 48 -14.25 -6.65 -11.00
CA LYS A 48 -15.33 -5.68 -10.95
C LYS A 48 -15.43 -5.13 -9.54
N TYR A 49 -15.35 -3.82 -9.42
CA TYR A 49 -15.50 -3.13 -8.14
C TYR A 49 -16.53 -2.01 -8.25
N ASP A 50 -17.23 -1.78 -7.14
CA ASP A 50 -18.22 -0.71 -7.05
C ASP A 50 -17.51 0.60 -6.73
N PHE A 51 -17.68 1.57 -7.59
CA PHE A 51 -17.25 2.94 -7.38
C PHE A 51 -18.44 3.74 -6.84
N TYR A 52 -18.35 4.15 -5.59
CA TYR A 52 -19.51 4.62 -4.85
C TYR A 52 -19.42 6.08 -4.46
N ARG A 53 -20.35 6.89 -4.96
CA ARG A 53 -20.58 8.26 -4.47
C ARG A 53 -21.69 8.22 -3.44
N LYS A 54 -21.39 8.55 -2.17
CA LYS A 54 -22.43 8.65 -1.14
C LYS A 54 -23.34 9.83 -1.43
N PRO A 55 -24.63 9.62 -1.72
CA PRO A 55 -25.55 10.73 -1.90
C PRO A 55 -25.75 11.45 -0.55
N GLN A 56 -25.78 12.77 -0.59
CA GLN A 56 -26.09 13.60 0.59
C GLN A 56 -27.58 14.00 0.63
N ALA A 57 -28.43 13.22 -0.01
CA ALA A 57 -29.87 13.45 -0.05
C ALA A 57 -30.51 13.24 1.31
N LEU A 58 -31.44 14.12 1.69
CA LEU A 58 -32.25 13.97 2.89
C LEU A 58 -33.41 12.99 2.62
N ALA A 59 -33.75 12.19 3.63
CA ALA A 59 -34.94 11.36 3.57
C ALA A 59 -36.19 12.26 3.45
N PRO A 60 -37.11 11.99 2.50
CA PRO A 60 -38.35 12.75 2.39
C PRO A 60 -39.25 12.49 3.61
N MET A 61 -39.79 13.52 4.18
CA MET A 61 -40.83 13.43 5.22
C MET A 61 -42.22 13.36 4.57
N ARG A 62 -43.08 12.48 5.06
CA ARG A 62 -44.45 12.33 4.60
C ARG A 62 -45.44 12.27 5.77
N GLY A 63 -46.68 12.62 5.51
CA GLY A 63 -47.76 12.44 6.47
C GLY A 63 -48.07 10.97 6.70
N PHE A 64 -48.74 10.66 7.81
CA PHE A 64 -49.04 9.26 8.21
C PHE A 64 -49.84 8.50 7.14
N HIS A 65 -50.65 9.18 6.34
CA HIS A 65 -51.49 8.59 5.30
C HIS A 65 -50.91 8.73 3.88
N ASP A 66 -49.71 9.34 3.73
CA ASP A 66 -49.09 9.53 2.42
C ASP A 66 -48.38 8.27 1.93
N GLU A 67 -48.37 8.07 0.62
CA GLU A 67 -47.60 6.96 0.01
C GLU A 67 -46.11 7.12 0.22
N ALA A 68 -45.42 5.98 0.38
CA ALA A 68 -43.98 5.93 0.48
C ALA A 68 -43.27 6.46 -0.81
N VAL A 69 -42.23 7.23 -0.63
CA VAL A 69 -41.42 7.70 -1.76
C VAL A 69 -40.42 6.63 -2.19
N LYS A 70 -40.46 6.25 -3.45
CA LYS A 70 -39.46 5.35 -4.03
C LYS A 70 -38.13 6.08 -4.15
N LEU A 71 -37.12 5.63 -3.40
CA LEU A 71 -35.77 6.18 -3.48
C LEU A 71 -34.99 5.47 -4.60
N ASN A 72 -34.57 6.21 -5.64
CA ASN A 72 -33.63 5.71 -6.62
C ASN A 72 -32.21 5.87 -6.08
N GLN A 73 -31.64 4.81 -5.52
CA GLN A 73 -30.24 4.78 -5.07
C GLN A 73 -29.27 4.24 -6.16
N GLU A 74 -29.81 3.83 -7.31
CA GLU A 74 -29.01 3.23 -8.39
C GLU A 74 -28.02 4.19 -9.03
N ASP A 75 -28.32 5.49 -9.05
CA ASP A 75 -27.47 6.53 -9.69
C ASP A 75 -26.15 6.82 -8.92
N SER A 76 -25.95 6.21 -7.76
CA SER A 76 -24.76 6.44 -6.94
C SER A 76 -23.69 5.35 -7.03
N ARG A 77 -23.98 4.24 -7.70
CA ARG A 77 -23.05 3.12 -7.90
C ARG A 77 -22.68 3.00 -9.37
N GLU A 78 -21.41 3.02 -9.62
CA GLU A 78 -20.82 2.74 -10.92
C GLU A 78 -19.96 1.48 -10.79
N GLN A 79 -20.22 0.47 -11.60
CA GLN A 79 -19.38 -0.72 -11.64
C GLN A 79 -18.24 -0.50 -12.62
N ARG A 80 -17.02 -0.63 -12.13
CA ARG A 80 -15.79 -0.51 -12.93
C ARG A 80 -15.05 -1.82 -12.96
N THR A 81 -14.27 -2.00 -14.01
CA THR A 81 -13.46 -3.20 -14.20
C THR A 81 -12.00 -2.82 -14.27
N ILE A 82 -11.14 -3.58 -13.57
CA ILE A 82 -9.69 -3.42 -13.59
C ILE A 82 -9.03 -4.77 -13.84
N ALA A 83 -8.13 -4.81 -14.81
CA ALA A 83 -7.27 -5.96 -15.06
C ALA A 83 -6.13 -6.00 -14.04
N ILE A 84 -5.76 -7.19 -13.54
CA ILE A 84 -4.72 -7.33 -12.55
C ILE A 84 -3.45 -7.84 -13.19
N PRO A 85 -2.34 -7.08 -13.17
CA PRO A 85 -1.06 -7.56 -13.63
C PRO A 85 -0.49 -8.64 -12.72
N SER A 86 0.22 -9.61 -13.28
CA SER A 86 0.97 -10.62 -12.54
C SER A 86 2.37 -10.11 -12.21
N ILE A 87 2.88 -10.46 -11.03
CA ILE A 87 4.26 -10.23 -10.59
C ILE A 87 4.94 -11.60 -10.46
N PRO A 88 5.42 -12.20 -11.56
CA PRO A 88 6.21 -13.41 -11.51
C PRO A 88 7.66 -13.09 -11.18
N MET A 89 8.26 -13.83 -10.26
CA MET A 89 9.66 -13.71 -9.88
C MET A 89 10.32 -15.09 -9.81
N GLU A 90 11.58 -15.14 -10.15
CA GLU A 90 12.38 -16.33 -10.10
C GLU A 90 13.75 -16.03 -9.50
N GLU A 91 14.23 -16.88 -8.61
CA GLU A 91 15.55 -16.74 -8.01
C GLU A 91 16.20 -18.12 -7.79
N ASP A 92 17.51 -18.15 -7.91
CA ASP A 92 18.32 -19.36 -7.79
C ASP A 92 18.93 -19.52 -6.38
N ALA A 93 18.81 -20.71 -5.78
CA ALA A 93 19.54 -21.10 -4.59
C ALA A 93 20.58 -22.19 -4.92
N GLY A 94 21.87 -21.81 -4.85
CA GLY A 94 22.98 -22.72 -5.15
C GLY A 94 23.42 -23.55 -3.94
N ILE A 95 23.62 -24.86 -4.09
CA ILE A 95 24.15 -25.72 -3.02
C ILE A 95 25.58 -25.29 -2.61
N ARG A 96 26.37 -24.77 -3.54
CA ARG A 96 27.73 -24.28 -3.24
C ARG A 96 27.71 -23.12 -2.23
N GLN A 97 26.80 -22.15 -2.41
CA GLN A 97 26.66 -21.04 -1.47
C GLN A 97 26.26 -21.50 -0.08
N ALA A 98 25.42 -22.54 0.00
CA ALA A 98 25.05 -23.15 1.28
C ALA A 98 26.21 -23.89 1.92
N TYR A 99 27.06 -24.56 1.12
CA TYR A 99 28.24 -25.27 1.59
C TYR A 99 29.29 -24.29 2.13
N ASP A 100 29.56 -23.21 1.42
CA ASP A 100 30.52 -22.17 1.83
C ASP A 100 30.09 -21.44 3.11
N ALA A 101 28.81 -21.42 3.42
CA ALA A 101 28.26 -20.82 4.65
C ALA A 101 28.38 -21.74 5.89
N VAL A 102 28.78 -23.00 5.73
CA VAL A 102 28.92 -23.95 6.85
C VAL A 102 30.36 -23.95 7.31
N PRO A 103 30.66 -23.59 8.58
CA PRO A 103 32.03 -23.59 9.08
C PRO A 103 32.62 -25.00 9.16
N ALA A 104 33.85 -25.16 8.67
CA ALA A 104 34.64 -26.37 8.81
C ALA A 104 35.32 -26.44 10.21
N PRO A 105 35.68 -27.68 10.72
CA PRO A 105 35.65 -28.98 10.09
C PRO A 105 34.41 -29.81 10.46
N MET A 106 33.94 -30.63 9.52
CA MET A 106 32.83 -31.54 9.72
C MET A 106 33.38 -32.96 9.99
N GLU A 107 33.39 -33.39 11.24
CA GLU A 107 33.86 -34.72 11.62
C GLU A 107 32.83 -35.82 11.32
N ASP A 108 31.53 -35.48 11.24
CA ASP A 108 30.45 -36.43 10.96
C ASP A 108 29.69 -36.08 9.68
N ILE A 109 29.80 -36.91 8.67
CA ILE A 109 29.14 -36.76 7.34
C ILE A 109 27.62 -36.74 7.47
N ARG A 110 26.99 -37.49 8.37
CA ARG A 110 25.54 -37.51 8.56
C ARG A 110 25.01 -36.24 9.24
N ALA A 111 25.72 -35.79 10.27
CA ALA A 111 25.43 -34.51 10.89
C ALA A 111 25.63 -33.35 9.92
N SER A 112 26.66 -33.44 9.07
CA SER A 112 26.97 -32.52 7.99
C SER A 112 25.86 -32.41 6.96
N ALA A 113 25.33 -33.55 6.48
CA ALA A 113 24.24 -33.57 5.49
C ALA A 113 22.93 -32.97 6.04
N LYS A 114 22.61 -33.28 7.30
CA LYS A 114 21.44 -32.71 7.98
C LYS A 114 21.57 -31.19 8.15
N ARG A 115 22.76 -30.73 8.50
CA ARG A 115 23.08 -29.31 8.69
C ARG A 115 23.04 -28.57 7.34
N LEU A 116 23.61 -29.14 6.28
CA LEU A 116 23.54 -28.56 4.93
C LEU A 116 22.11 -28.42 4.44
N ASN A 117 21.27 -29.44 4.62
CA ASN A 117 19.84 -29.35 4.27
C ASN A 117 19.10 -28.24 5.07
N SER A 118 19.46 -28.05 6.34
CA SER A 118 18.91 -26.97 7.14
C SER A 118 19.33 -25.58 6.63
N VAL A 119 20.61 -25.43 6.24
CA VAL A 119 21.13 -24.17 5.67
C VAL A 119 20.49 -23.87 4.32
N VAL A 120 20.33 -24.86 3.44
CA VAL A 120 19.64 -24.69 2.13
C VAL A 120 18.19 -24.26 2.34
N LYS A 121 17.46 -24.89 3.28
CA LYS A 121 16.09 -24.48 3.62
C LYS A 121 16.03 -23.06 4.15
N GLY A 122 16.98 -22.67 4.99
CA GLY A 122 17.11 -21.29 5.48
C GLY A 122 17.32 -20.30 4.36
N GLN A 123 18.25 -20.57 3.44
CA GLN A 123 18.49 -19.71 2.27
C GLN A 123 17.25 -19.56 1.38
N ILE A 124 16.50 -20.64 1.16
CA ILE A 124 15.25 -20.57 0.38
C ILE A 124 14.23 -19.68 1.11
N ALA A 125 14.09 -19.85 2.43
CA ALA A 125 13.17 -19.02 3.21
C ALA A 125 13.57 -17.53 3.20
N ASP A 126 14.86 -17.22 3.30
CA ASP A 126 15.37 -15.85 3.23
C ASP A 126 15.09 -15.21 1.86
N LYS A 127 15.29 -15.97 0.78
CA LYS A 127 14.98 -15.51 -0.58
C LYS A 127 13.49 -15.26 -0.78
N LEU A 128 12.63 -16.16 -0.30
CA LEU A 128 11.17 -15.98 -0.32
C LEU A 128 10.74 -14.74 0.48
N THR A 129 11.37 -14.50 1.62
CA THR A 129 11.13 -13.29 2.42
C THR A 129 11.55 -12.03 1.67
N GLY A 130 12.70 -12.07 0.98
CA GLY A 130 13.17 -11.01 0.10
C GLY A 130 12.19 -10.70 -1.03
N MET A 131 11.71 -11.72 -1.74
CA MET A 131 10.70 -11.58 -2.81
C MET A 131 9.39 -10.97 -2.29
N LYS A 132 8.93 -11.41 -1.11
CA LYS A 132 7.76 -10.80 -0.46
C LYS A 132 7.98 -9.32 -0.13
N GLY A 133 9.19 -8.94 0.29
CA GLY A 133 9.58 -7.56 0.51
C GLY A 133 9.54 -6.71 -0.77
N LEU A 134 9.96 -7.28 -1.93
CA LEU A 134 9.84 -6.61 -3.23
C LEU A 134 8.37 -6.35 -3.60
N VAL A 135 7.50 -7.34 -3.37
CA VAL A 135 6.05 -7.17 -3.60
C VAL A 135 5.46 -6.09 -2.70
N ALA A 136 5.82 -6.06 -1.42
CA ALA A 136 5.35 -5.04 -0.49
C ALA A 136 5.77 -3.63 -0.95
N ARG A 137 7.00 -3.45 -1.46
CA ARG A 137 7.45 -2.18 -2.07
C ARG A 137 6.66 -1.82 -3.33
N ARG A 138 6.32 -2.81 -4.15
CA ARG A 138 5.48 -2.57 -5.34
C ARG A 138 4.07 -2.12 -4.96
N ILE A 139 3.45 -2.73 -3.97
CA ILE A 139 2.14 -2.31 -3.47
C ILE A 139 2.20 -0.89 -2.91
N GLU A 140 3.27 -0.55 -2.16
CA GLU A 140 3.50 0.80 -1.64
C GLU A 140 3.62 1.82 -2.78
N TYR A 141 4.35 1.48 -3.85
CA TYR A 141 4.48 2.32 -5.04
C TYR A 141 3.12 2.56 -5.72
N LEU A 142 2.33 1.50 -5.93
CA LEU A 142 1.01 1.62 -6.54
C LEU A 142 0.04 2.46 -5.69
N LEU A 143 0.13 2.36 -4.36
CA LEU A 143 -0.64 3.22 -3.45
C LEU A 143 -0.20 4.68 -3.53
N ALA A 144 1.11 4.92 -3.64
CA ALA A 144 1.64 6.27 -3.79
C ALA A 144 1.18 6.92 -5.10
N ASP A 145 1.23 6.20 -6.23
CA ASP A 145 0.71 6.67 -7.52
C ASP A 145 -0.77 7.08 -7.42
N ILE A 146 -1.60 6.25 -6.75
CA ILE A 146 -3.01 6.58 -6.54
C ILE A 146 -3.18 7.84 -5.68
N VAL A 147 -2.39 7.98 -4.64
CA VAL A 147 -2.45 9.13 -3.72
C VAL A 147 -1.95 10.41 -4.40
N GLU A 148 -0.97 10.32 -5.27
CA GLU A 148 -0.36 11.46 -5.94
C GLU A 148 -1.20 11.97 -7.11
N ASP A 149 -1.57 11.06 -8.02
CA ASP A 149 -2.18 11.40 -9.31
C ASP A 149 -3.57 10.78 -9.54
N GLY A 150 -4.05 9.94 -8.64
CA GLY A 150 -5.35 9.25 -8.78
C GLY A 150 -5.34 8.12 -9.81
N LYS A 151 -4.19 7.67 -10.27
CA LYS A 151 -4.03 6.62 -11.28
C LYS A 151 -2.86 5.71 -10.93
N ILE A 152 -2.83 4.55 -11.53
CA ILE A 152 -1.68 3.65 -11.53
C ILE A 152 -1.02 3.76 -12.89
N SER A 153 0.30 3.96 -12.91
CA SER A 153 1.10 3.98 -14.12
C SER A 153 2.37 3.16 -13.91
N TYR A 154 2.60 2.19 -14.78
CA TYR A 154 3.79 1.36 -14.78
C TYR A 154 4.27 1.12 -16.21
N ASP A 155 5.53 1.38 -16.46
CA ASP A 155 6.18 1.12 -17.74
C ASP A 155 7.65 0.76 -17.47
N ASP A 156 8.10 -0.40 -17.90
CA ASP A 156 9.49 -0.84 -17.82
C ASP A 156 10.14 -1.06 -19.20
N GLY A 157 9.44 -0.62 -20.27
CA GLY A 157 9.86 -0.80 -21.66
C GLY A 157 9.55 -2.19 -22.24
N VAL A 158 9.13 -3.16 -21.41
CA VAL A 158 8.69 -4.50 -21.80
C VAL A 158 7.19 -4.66 -21.57
N TYR A 159 6.71 -4.20 -20.45
CA TYR A 159 5.31 -4.23 -20.06
C TYR A 159 4.85 -2.85 -19.61
N SER A 160 3.74 -2.39 -20.18
CA SER A 160 3.11 -1.13 -19.83
C SER A 160 1.71 -1.39 -19.27
N TYR A 161 1.41 -0.80 -18.13
CA TYR A 161 0.11 -0.89 -17.47
C TYR A 161 -0.32 0.49 -16.98
N SER A 162 -1.53 0.89 -17.29
CA SER A 162 -2.11 2.14 -16.82
C SER A 162 -3.58 1.95 -16.48
N HIS A 163 -3.99 2.45 -15.34
CA HIS A 163 -5.39 2.49 -14.93
C HIS A 163 -5.69 3.82 -14.23
N ASP A 164 -6.66 4.57 -14.75
CA ASP A 164 -7.15 5.81 -14.15
C ASP A 164 -8.39 5.51 -13.32
N PHE A 165 -8.38 5.88 -12.03
CA PHE A 165 -9.53 5.73 -11.14
C PHE A 165 -10.57 6.85 -11.33
N GLU A 166 -10.29 7.85 -12.19
CA GLU A 166 -11.15 9.02 -12.44
C GLU A 166 -11.58 9.69 -11.12
N LEU A 167 -10.59 9.93 -10.26
CA LEU A 167 -10.83 10.66 -9.02
C LEU A 167 -11.22 12.11 -9.34
N GLU A 168 -11.84 12.77 -8.37
CA GLU A 168 -12.33 14.16 -8.55
C GLU A 168 -11.18 15.13 -8.88
N ALA A 169 -11.10 15.57 -10.13
CA ALA A 169 -10.02 16.42 -10.64
C ALA A 169 -9.85 17.73 -9.84
N SER A 170 -10.93 18.26 -9.26
CA SER A 170 -10.88 19.48 -8.44
C SER A 170 -10.15 19.28 -7.10
N PHE A 171 -9.77 18.03 -6.76
CA PHE A 171 -9.02 17.69 -5.55
C PHE A 171 -7.50 17.62 -5.79
N PHE A 172 -7.06 17.69 -7.04
CA PHE A 172 -5.66 17.71 -7.44
C PHE A 172 -5.30 19.12 -7.90
N PHE A 173 -4.67 19.92 -7.05
CA PHE A 173 -4.40 21.33 -7.36
C PHE A 173 -3.17 21.87 -6.63
N ASN A 174 -2.72 23.04 -7.08
CA ASN A 174 -1.68 23.80 -6.39
C ASN A 174 -2.34 24.79 -5.43
N ALA A 175 -1.75 25.00 -4.27
CA ALA A 175 -2.21 26.04 -3.34
C ALA A 175 -2.20 27.41 -4.04
N ALA A 176 -3.22 28.23 -3.78
CA ALA A 176 -3.31 29.55 -4.35
C ALA A 176 -2.12 30.45 -3.95
N LYS A 177 -1.58 30.21 -2.77
CA LYS A 177 -0.37 30.83 -2.24
C LYS A 177 0.52 29.72 -1.66
N LYS A 178 1.77 29.71 -2.08
CA LYS A 178 2.76 28.77 -1.54
C LYS A 178 3.06 29.08 -0.08
N TRP A 179 3.36 28.05 0.71
CA TRP A 179 3.59 28.22 2.16
C TRP A 179 4.95 28.80 2.50
N ASP A 180 5.91 28.76 1.59
CA ASP A 180 7.22 29.38 1.71
C ASP A 180 7.20 30.93 1.61
N VAL A 181 6.07 31.49 1.17
CA VAL A 181 5.91 32.94 1.06
C VAL A 181 5.47 33.55 2.40
N ALA A 182 6.07 34.68 2.78
CA ALA A 182 5.62 35.47 3.93
C ALA A 182 4.12 35.74 3.83
N ASP A 183 3.36 35.82 4.89
CA ASP A 183 1.91 35.96 4.98
C ASP A 183 1.08 34.70 4.53
N ALA A 184 1.66 33.56 4.30
CA ALA A 184 0.89 32.33 4.11
C ALA A 184 0.22 31.91 5.42
N ASP A 185 -1.08 31.64 5.39
CA ASP A 185 -1.82 31.17 6.56
C ASP A 185 -2.15 29.69 6.45
N ILE A 186 -1.21 28.85 6.85
CA ILE A 186 -1.26 27.39 6.77
C ILE A 186 -2.55 26.82 7.39
N ILE A 187 -2.92 27.32 8.59
CA ILE A 187 -4.09 26.83 9.31
C ILE A 187 -5.39 27.19 8.58
N LYS A 188 -5.45 28.39 8.00
CA LYS A 188 -6.59 28.83 7.21
C LYS A 188 -6.75 27.97 5.96
N ASP A 189 -5.66 27.69 5.24
CA ASP A 189 -5.65 26.87 4.05
C ASP A 189 -6.10 25.43 4.36
N LEU A 190 -5.53 24.79 5.36
CA LEU A 190 -5.92 23.45 5.79
C LEU A 190 -7.40 23.38 6.19
N ARG A 191 -7.93 24.40 6.87
CA ARG A 191 -9.36 24.48 7.21
C ARG A 191 -10.24 24.68 5.99
N LEU A 192 -9.80 25.48 5.01
CA LEU A 192 -10.52 25.66 3.74
C LEU A 192 -10.58 24.36 2.96
N TRP A 193 -9.46 23.67 2.81
CA TRP A 193 -9.41 22.38 2.08
C TRP A 193 -10.21 21.30 2.79
N ARG A 194 -10.14 21.25 4.12
CA ARG A 194 -10.98 20.34 4.91
C ARG A 194 -12.47 20.62 4.73
N LYS A 195 -12.89 21.88 4.68
CA LYS A 195 -14.27 22.26 4.38
C LYS A 195 -14.67 21.88 2.95
N LYS A 196 -13.77 22.11 1.97
CA LYS A 196 -13.96 21.67 0.58
C LYS A 196 -14.15 20.17 0.50
N TYR A 197 -13.29 19.41 1.18
CA TYR A 197 -13.41 17.96 1.26
C TYR A 197 -14.75 17.52 1.87
N ALA A 198 -15.13 18.07 3.02
CA ALA A 198 -16.39 17.76 3.70
C ALA A 198 -17.64 18.13 2.87
N LYS A 199 -17.58 19.23 2.10
CA LYS A 199 -18.69 19.65 1.23
C LYS A 199 -18.96 18.62 0.12
N HIS A 200 -17.92 17.99 -0.43
CA HIS A 200 -18.05 17.00 -1.49
C HIS A 200 -18.36 15.61 -0.97
N THR A 201 -17.79 15.23 0.18
CA THR A 201 -17.88 13.84 0.69
C THR A 201 -18.94 13.64 1.77
N GLY A 202 -19.38 14.72 2.41
CA GLY A 202 -20.20 14.65 3.63
C GLY A 202 -19.42 14.15 4.85
N MET A 203 -18.10 13.94 4.73
CA MET A 203 -17.23 13.44 5.80
C MET A 203 -15.97 14.28 5.88
N LEU A 204 -15.29 14.23 7.02
CA LEU A 204 -13.99 14.88 7.18
C LEU A 204 -12.87 13.91 6.78
N PRO A 205 -11.75 14.38 6.21
CA PRO A 205 -10.58 13.56 6.00
C PRO A 205 -10.06 13.11 7.37
N THR A 206 -9.69 11.83 7.47
CA THR A 206 -9.24 11.24 8.75
C THR A 206 -7.73 11.28 8.89
N MET A 207 -7.02 11.47 7.79
CA MET A 207 -5.57 11.44 7.75
C MET A 207 -5.02 12.52 6.83
N LEU A 208 -3.95 13.17 7.30
CA LEU A 208 -3.14 14.08 6.50
C LEU A 208 -1.72 13.53 6.42
N ILE A 209 -1.19 13.43 5.20
CA ILE A 209 0.20 13.02 4.96
C ILE A 209 0.90 14.21 4.30
N CYS A 210 2.11 14.50 4.74
CA CYS A 210 2.96 15.56 4.19
C CYS A 210 4.19 14.95 3.54
N GLY A 211 4.61 15.48 2.42
CA GLY A 211 5.92 15.21 1.86
C GLY A 211 7.03 15.76 2.76
N GLU A 212 8.26 15.30 2.53
CA GLU A 212 9.43 15.56 3.37
C GLU A 212 9.70 17.07 3.54
N ASN A 213 9.73 17.84 2.44
CA ASN A 213 10.00 19.27 2.47
C ASN A 213 8.90 20.04 3.25
N VAL A 214 7.64 19.63 3.07
CA VAL A 214 6.52 20.24 3.79
C VAL A 214 6.59 19.93 5.28
N ALA A 215 6.97 18.69 5.63
CA ALA A 215 7.14 18.28 7.02
C ALA A 215 8.18 19.14 7.73
N ASP A 216 9.36 19.29 7.12
CA ASP A 216 10.44 20.14 7.65
C ASP A 216 10.00 21.59 7.77
N PHE A 217 9.35 22.12 6.74
CA PHE A 217 8.83 23.49 6.78
C PHE A 217 7.85 23.69 7.94
N LEU A 218 6.94 22.76 8.20
CA LEU A 218 5.98 22.87 9.30
C LEU A 218 6.66 22.82 10.67
N VAL A 219 7.66 21.96 10.85
CA VAL A 219 8.40 21.82 12.11
C VAL A 219 9.20 23.10 12.44
N TYR A 220 9.78 23.73 11.42
CA TYR A 220 10.62 24.93 11.62
C TYR A 220 9.87 26.25 11.53
N SER A 221 8.58 26.28 11.13
CA SER A 221 7.79 27.49 10.99
C SER A 221 7.50 28.18 12.33
N ASP A 222 8.08 29.36 12.54
CA ASP A 222 7.84 30.15 13.75
C ASP A 222 6.39 30.66 13.84
N ALA A 223 5.76 30.99 12.72
CA ALA A 223 4.38 31.39 12.66
C ALA A 223 3.42 30.28 13.16
N LEU A 224 3.72 29.04 12.86
CA LEU A 224 2.96 27.90 13.34
C LEU A 224 3.19 27.67 14.85
N LYS A 225 4.45 27.74 15.30
CA LYS A 225 4.82 27.60 16.71
C LYS A 225 4.11 28.65 17.59
N GLN A 226 4.18 29.92 17.23
CA GLN A 226 3.52 31.01 17.97
C GLN A 226 1.99 30.81 18.10
N ARG A 227 1.33 30.33 17.03
CA ARG A 227 -0.10 30.02 17.08
C ARG A 227 -0.43 28.82 17.95
N LEU A 228 0.40 27.80 17.95
CA LEU A 228 0.22 26.62 18.79
C LEU A 228 0.48 26.94 20.27
N ASP A 229 1.46 27.75 20.60
CA ASP A 229 1.74 28.21 21.95
C ASP A 229 0.55 28.98 22.52
N ASN A 230 -0.09 29.82 21.70
CA ASN A 230 -1.29 30.53 22.09
C ASN A 230 -2.49 29.62 22.40
N TYR A 231 -2.55 28.43 21.84
CA TYR A 231 -3.60 27.43 22.11
C TYR A 231 -3.29 26.53 23.32
N LYS A 232 -2.19 26.77 24.06
CA LYS A 232 -1.74 25.92 25.18
C LYS A 232 -1.77 24.43 24.86
N VAL A 233 -1.29 24.05 23.70
CA VAL A 233 -1.14 22.65 23.33
C VAL A 233 0.08 22.10 24.07
N ALA A 234 -0.14 21.63 25.30
CA ALA A 234 0.88 21.16 26.24
C ALA A 234 1.60 19.85 25.78
N ASN A 235 1.35 19.35 24.58
CA ASN A 235 1.83 18.04 24.12
C ASN A 235 2.78 18.09 22.91
N TRP A 236 3.54 19.17 22.75
CA TRP A 236 4.57 19.24 21.69
C TRP A 236 5.77 18.32 21.92
N GLY A 237 5.87 17.66 23.04
CA GLY A 237 6.99 16.81 23.40
C GLY A 237 6.68 15.32 23.46
N ASN A 238 5.45 14.91 23.24
CA ASN A 238 5.13 13.48 23.19
C ASN A 238 5.28 12.97 21.76
N LEU A 239 6.52 12.67 21.38
CA LEU A 239 6.79 11.66 20.36
C LEU A 239 6.06 10.40 20.84
N ASP A 240 5.04 9.98 20.12
CA ASP A 240 4.31 8.76 20.45
C ASP A 240 5.25 7.57 20.26
N PRO A 241 5.68 6.90 21.36
CA PRO A 241 6.61 5.79 21.27
C PRO A 241 6.00 4.56 20.57
N SER A 242 4.74 4.63 20.17
CA SER A 242 4.09 3.58 19.37
C SER A 242 4.53 3.54 17.93
N PHE A 243 5.25 4.56 17.46
CA PHE A 243 5.80 4.58 16.10
C PHE A 243 6.94 3.56 15.99
N LYS A 244 6.69 2.49 15.25
CA LYS A 244 7.72 1.48 14.99
C LYS A 244 8.78 2.06 14.06
N PRO A 245 10.07 1.96 14.41
CA PRO A 245 11.16 2.54 13.57
C PRO A 245 11.25 2.02 12.15
N SER A 246 10.53 0.91 11.84
CA SER A 246 10.46 0.32 10.50
C SER A 246 9.47 1.01 9.56
N GLU A 247 8.61 1.89 10.06
CA GLU A 247 7.65 2.65 9.26
C GLU A 247 8.26 4.01 8.97
N LEU A 248 8.56 4.28 7.70
CA LEU A 248 9.16 5.54 7.22
C LEU A 248 8.18 6.73 7.26
N GLY A 249 7.29 6.72 8.25
CA GLY A 249 6.31 7.77 8.49
C GLY A 249 6.31 8.19 9.95
N GLU A 250 6.28 9.47 10.22
CA GLU A 250 6.33 10.06 11.54
C GLU A 250 5.13 10.99 11.76
N ARG A 251 4.51 10.94 12.96
CA ARG A 251 3.51 11.93 13.33
C ARG A 251 4.20 13.23 13.72
N ILE A 252 4.02 14.26 12.90
CA ILE A 252 4.67 15.56 13.13
C ILE A 252 3.84 16.39 14.11
N LEU A 253 2.53 16.42 13.90
CA LEU A 253 1.70 17.45 14.49
C LEU A 253 0.24 17.00 14.61
N THR A 254 -0.41 17.40 15.70
CA THR A 254 -1.86 17.31 15.83
C THR A 254 -2.45 18.73 15.88
N LEU A 255 -3.19 19.11 14.86
CA LEU A 255 -3.82 20.43 14.80
C LEU A 255 -5.26 20.36 15.32
N PRO A 256 -5.63 21.20 16.31
CA PRO A 256 -6.99 21.26 16.81
C PRO A 256 -8.01 21.56 15.71
N GLY A 257 -8.98 20.66 15.54
CA GLY A 257 -10.03 20.80 14.52
C GLY A 257 -9.60 20.49 13.08
N ILE A 258 -8.36 19.98 12.84
CA ILE A 258 -7.88 19.54 11.55
C ILE A 258 -7.58 18.05 11.57
N GLY A 259 -6.87 17.56 12.57
CA GLY A 259 -6.50 16.15 12.71
C GLY A 259 -5.01 15.93 12.88
N GLU A 260 -4.59 14.70 12.76
CA GLU A 260 -3.19 14.29 12.84
C GLU A 260 -2.51 14.40 11.47
N MET A 261 -1.28 14.94 11.48
CA MET A 261 -0.44 15.09 10.31
C MET A 261 0.78 14.16 10.45
N TYR A 262 1.04 13.44 9.40
CA TYR A 262 2.16 12.50 9.30
C TYR A 262 3.11 12.97 8.21
N SER A 263 4.43 12.87 8.46
CA SER A 263 5.45 12.92 7.42
C SER A 263 5.64 11.55 6.81
N TYR A 264 6.08 11.49 5.58
CA TYR A 264 6.45 10.24 4.92
C TYR A 264 7.76 10.39 4.16
N TYR A 265 8.75 9.58 4.56
CA TYR A 265 10.13 9.59 4.01
C TYR A 265 10.43 8.36 3.15
N GLY A 266 9.41 7.64 2.69
CA GLY A 266 9.58 6.43 1.89
C GLY A 266 10.28 6.70 0.57
N GLN A 267 11.26 5.85 0.23
CA GLN A 267 12.04 5.93 -1.01
C GLN A 267 12.13 4.55 -1.66
N TYR A 268 12.32 4.54 -2.97
CA TYR A 268 12.56 3.34 -3.76
C TYR A 268 13.64 3.59 -4.80
N ASP A 269 14.28 2.52 -5.24
CA ASP A 269 15.22 2.58 -6.36
C ASP A 269 14.46 2.20 -7.64
N ASP A 270 14.52 3.06 -8.66
CA ASP A 270 13.90 2.80 -9.96
C ASP A 270 14.70 1.76 -10.78
N ALA A 271 14.22 1.42 -11.98
CA ALA A 271 14.88 0.45 -12.85
C ALA A 271 16.32 0.85 -13.26
N THR A 272 16.66 2.13 -13.14
CA THR A 272 18.01 2.65 -13.42
C THR A 272 18.93 2.66 -12.18
N GLY A 273 18.40 2.26 -11.01
CA GLY A 273 19.09 2.32 -9.73
C GLY A 273 19.10 3.72 -9.10
N THR A 274 18.34 4.67 -9.64
CA THR A 274 18.20 6.01 -9.07
C THR A 274 17.16 5.99 -7.95
N ARG A 275 17.54 6.55 -6.81
CA ARG A 275 16.64 6.64 -5.64
C ARG A 275 15.63 7.76 -5.82
N LYS A 276 14.35 7.45 -5.65
CA LYS A 276 13.22 8.37 -5.74
C LYS A 276 12.33 8.26 -4.50
N THR A 277 11.65 9.35 -4.16
CA THR A 277 10.61 9.35 -3.12
C THR A 277 9.31 8.75 -3.67
N TYR A 278 8.54 8.08 -2.83
CA TYR A 278 7.22 7.57 -3.23
C TYR A 278 6.22 8.70 -3.45
N LEU A 279 6.26 9.75 -2.64
CA LEU A 279 5.36 10.91 -2.73
C LEU A 279 6.16 12.19 -3.05
N ASP A 280 5.53 13.15 -3.73
CA ASP A 280 6.11 14.47 -4.00
C ASP A 280 6.41 15.17 -2.65
N PRO A 281 7.68 15.57 -2.40
CA PRO A 281 8.09 16.17 -1.15
C PRO A 281 7.41 17.52 -0.84
N ASP A 282 6.84 18.19 -1.85
CA ASP A 282 6.26 19.52 -1.76
C ASP A 282 4.73 19.51 -1.59
N ARG A 283 4.12 18.32 -1.41
CA ARG A 283 2.66 18.16 -1.35
C ARG A 283 2.14 17.78 0.02
N VAL A 284 0.86 18.12 0.22
CA VAL A 284 0.02 17.65 1.34
C VAL A 284 -1.12 16.81 0.79
N TYR A 285 -1.38 15.68 1.42
CA TYR A 285 -2.42 14.74 1.02
C TYR A 285 -3.45 14.61 2.13
N MET A 286 -4.72 14.82 1.81
CA MET A 286 -5.85 14.53 2.69
C MET A 286 -6.53 13.26 2.23
N ILE A 287 -6.57 12.24 3.07
CA ILE A 287 -6.94 10.89 2.66
C ILE A 287 -8.06 10.31 3.52
N ALA A 288 -8.93 9.51 2.88
CA ALA A 288 -9.91 8.65 3.52
C ALA A 288 -9.48 7.17 3.41
N PRO A 289 -8.73 6.62 4.38
CA PRO A 289 -8.17 5.27 4.30
C PRO A 289 -9.21 4.15 4.14
N GLN A 290 -10.46 4.38 4.55
CA GLN A 290 -11.55 3.42 4.40
C GLN A 290 -11.96 3.16 2.96
N SER A 291 -11.55 4.03 2.02
CA SER A 291 -11.86 3.89 0.60
C SER A 291 -10.87 3.01 -0.16
N PHE A 292 -9.80 2.57 0.49
CA PHE A 292 -8.77 1.74 -0.11
C PHE A 292 -9.00 0.27 0.20
N GLN A 293 -8.80 -0.59 -0.80
CA GLN A 293 -8.87 -2.05 -0.71
C GLN A 293 -7.73 -2.66 -1.53
N LEU A 294 -7.25 -3.83 -1.12
CA LEU A 294 -6.28 -4.61 -1.87
C LEU A 294 -6.95 -5.87 -2.40
N TYR A 295 -6.79 -6.12 -3.68
CA TYR A 295 -7.28 -7.34 -4.31
C TYR A 295 -6.13 -8.19 -4.81
N TYR A 296 -6.26 -9.49 -4.62
CA TYR A 296 -5.41 -10.48 -5.24
C TYR A 296 -6.19 -11.19 -6.35
N GLY A 297 -5.63 -11.22 -7.56
CA GLY A 297 -6.19 -11.93 -8.70
C GLY A 297 -6.00 -13.43 -8.60
N SER A 298 -6.76 -14.19 -9.39
CA SER A 298 -6.59 -15.63 -9.51
C SER A 298 -5.27 -15.98 -10.19
N ILE A 299 -4.58 -16.98 -9.65
CA ILE A 299 -3.35 -17.53 -10.21
C ILE A 299 -3.66 -18.83 -10.94
N TYR A 300 -3.12 -19.00 -12.14
CA TYR A 300 -3.27 -20.18 -12.99
C TYR A 300 -2.02 -21.03 -12.88
N SER A 301 -2.17 -22.30 -12.46
CA SER A 301 -1.04 -23.22 -12.40
C SER A 301 -1.47 -24.68 -12.48
N THR A 302 -0.72 -25.47 -13.22
CA THR A 302 -0.88 -26.94 -13.28
C THR A 302 -0.54 -27.61 -11.94
N LEU A 303 0.15 -26.92 -11.04
CA LEU A 303 0.46 -27.41 -9.69
C LEU A 303 -0.79 -27.57 -8.81
N PHE A 304 -1.90 -26.93 -9.17
CA PHE A 304 -3.16 -27.04 -8.45
C PHE A 304 -3.97 -28.31 -8.76
N GLY A 305 -3.44 -29.17 -9.63
CA GLY A 305 -4.08 -30.45 -10.00
C GLY A 305 -5.31 -30.26 -10.89
N ASN A 306 -6.45 -30.83 -10.52
CA ASN A 306 -7.66 -30.83 -11.35
C ASN A 306 -8.33 -29.46 -11.51
N ASN A 307 -8.00 -28.50 -10.65
CA ASN A 307 -8.50 -27.13 -10.77
C ASN A 307 -7.31 -26.18 -10.99
N PRO A 308 -6.97 -25.84 -12.26
CA PRO A 308 -5.78 -25.06 -12.58
C PRO A 308 -5.86 -23.58 -12.14
N VAL A 309 -7.00 -23.15 -11.61
CA VAL A 309 -7.23 -21.76 -11.17
C VAL A 309 -7.44 -21.72 -9.66
N LYS A 310 -6.72 -20.88 -8.98
CA LYS A 310 -6.88 -20.71 -7.53
C LYS A 310 -6.88 -19.24 -7.11
N GLN A 311 -7.84 -18.95 -6.23
CA GLN A 311 -7.89 -17.67 -5.51
C GLN A 311 -6.88 -17.72 -4.36
N THR A 312 -5.74 -17.08 -4.53
CA THR A 312 -4.69 -17.06 -3.52
C THR A 312 -3.89 -15.76 -3.61
N ASP A 313 -3.29 -15.37 -2.52
CA ASP A 313 -2.37 -14.23 -2.43
C ASP A 313 -1.03 -14.51 -3.09
N VAL A 314 -0.59 -15.76 -3.07
CA VAL A 314 0.72 -16.16 -3.57
C VAL A 314 0.74 -17.60 -4.06
N LEU A 315 1.49 -17.84 -5.12
CA LEU A 315 1.97 -19.14 -5.55
C LEU A 315 3.49 -19.18 -5.37
N THR A 316 3.98 -20.14 -4.61
CA THR A 316 5.42 -20.34 -4.40
C THR A 316 5.73 -21.81 -4.51
N TYR A 317 6.75 -22.15 -5.28
CA TYR A 317 7.28 -23.51 -5.34
C TYR A 317 8.78 -23.50 -5.60
N VAL A 318 9.43 -24.60 -5.23
CA VAL A 318 10.86 -24.78 -5.36
C VAL A 318 11.10 -26.04 -6.18
N GLU A 319 11.87 -25.90 -7.23
CA GLU A 319 12.24 -26.97 -8.15
C GLU A 319 13.74 -27.22 -8.10
N GLU A 320 14.15 -28.47 -8.12
CA GLU A 320 15.55 -28.84 -8.27
C GLU A 320 16.02 -28.57 -9.71
N LYS A 321 17.17 -27.93 -9.86
CA LYS A 321 17.75 -27.69 -11.18
C LYS A 321 18.12 -29.00 -11.87
N GLN A 322 17.98 -29.06 -13.19
CA GLN A 322 18.31 -30.24 -14.01
C GLN A 322 19.74 -30.74 -13.82
N ASN A 323 20.67 -29.84 -13.47
CA ASN A 323 22.06 -30.20 -13.20
C ASN A 323 22.32 -30.65 -11.76
N HIS A 324 21.28 -30.75 -10.92
CA HIS A 324 21.34 -31.14 -9.50
C HIS A 324 22.28 -30.27 -8.63
N LYS A 325 22.62 -29.05 -9.08
CA LYS A 325 23.56 -28.14 -8.36
C LYS A 325 22.86 -27.02 -7.59
N GLY A 326 21.55 -27.09 -7.41
CA GLY A 326 20.79 -26.11 -6.69
C GLY A 326 19.29 -26.18 -6.92
N TYR A 327 18.60 -25.21 -6.42
CA TYR A 327 17.16 -25.07 -6.50
C TYR A 327 16.79 -23.77 -7.23
N LYS A 328 15.68 -23.82 -7.94
CA LYS A 328 15.02 -22.72 -8.59
C LYS A 328 13.78 -22.38 -7.77
N ILE A 329 13.65 -21.16 -7.34
CA ILE A 329 12.57 -20.69 -6.51
C ILE A 329 11.66 -19.83 -7.37
N TYR A 330 10.39 -20.18 -7.44
CA TYR A 330 9.36 -19.41 -8.13
C TYR A 330 8.43 -18.76 -7.15
N TYR A 331 8.08 -17.52 -7.43
CA TYR A 331 7.14 -16.73 -6.65
C TYR A 331 6.24 -15.95 -7.61
N GLU A 332 4.94 -16.09 -7.49
CA GLU A 332 3.97 -15.35 -8.29
C GLU A 332 2.86 -14.82 -7.40
N THR A 333 2.50 -13.57 -7.62
CA THR A 333 1.38 -12.89 -6.94
C THR A 333 0.74 -11.89 -7.89
N LYS A 334 -0.53 -11.57 -7.66
CA LYS A 334 -1.31 -10.61 -8.47
C LYS A 334 -2.02 -9.59 -7.58
N PRO A 335 -1.29 -8.73 -6.84
CA PRO A 335 -1.89 -7.71 -6.00
C PRO A 335 -2.22 -6.44 -6.80
N ILE A 336 -3.38 -5.84 -6.53
CA ILE A 336 -3.74 -4.52 -7.03
C ILE A 336 -4.49 -3.72 -5.95
N PRO A 337 -4.03 -2.53 -5.55
CA PRO A 337 -4.80 -1.63 -4.73
C PRO A 337 -5.90 -0.96 -5.55
N ILE A 338 -7.08 -0.82 -4.97
CA ILE A 338 -8.25 -0.23 -5.60
C ILE A 338 -8.83 0.85 -4.69
N VAL A 339 -9.30 1.93 -5.31
CA VAL A 339 -10.06 2.99 -4.64
C VAL A 339 -11.52 2.88 -5.02
N THR A 340 -12.39 2.89 -4.01
CA THR A 340 -13.85 2.71 -4.18
C THR A 340 -14.64 4.02 -4.12
N ASN A 341 -13.97 5.16 -3.86
CA ASN A 341 -14.61 6.46 -3.73
C ASN A 341 -13.85 7.52 -4.52
N PRO A 342 -14.51 8.30 -5.42
CA PRO A 342 -13.88 9.35 -6.21
C PRO A 342 -13.25 10.48 -5.36
N TYR A 343 -13.69 10.62 -4.14
CA TYR A 343 -13.21 11.65 -3.20
C TYR A 343 -12.24 11.09 -2.14
N ALA A 344 -11.61 9.93 -2.41
CA ALA A 344 -10.75 9.27 -1.43
C ALA A 344 -9.50 10.08 -1.08
N VAL A 345 -8.98 10.85 -2.04
CA VAL A 345 -7.72 11.60 -1.95
C VAL A 345 -7.91 13.04 -2.41
N MET A 346 -7.29 13.95 -1.68
CA MET A 346 -7.07 15.32 -2.12
C MET A 346 -5.57 15.60 -2.05
N SER A 347 -4.93 15.89 -3.18
CA SER A 347 -3.49 16.12 -3.34
C SER A 347 -3.24 17.60 -3.65
N ILE A 348 -2.43 18.28 -2.83
CA ILE A 348 -2.26 19.72 -2.89
C ILE A 348 -0.77 20.05 -2.87
N LYS A 349 -0.27 20.72 -3.89
CA LYS A 349 1.09 21.24 -3.91
C LYS A 349 1.16 22.55 -3.17
N VAL A 350 2.03 22.62 -2.14
CA VAL A 350 2.07 23.77 -1.19
C VAL A 350 3.42 24.49 -1.19
N LEU A 351 4.48 23.87 -1.68
CA LEU A 351 5.82 24.45 -1.82
C LEU A 351 6.26 24.61 -3.28
#